data_f3a484eed3562b9918137d487ec347f7
#
_entry.id   f3a484eed3562b9918137d487ec347f7
#
_cell.length_a   1.000
_cell.length_b   1.000
_cell.length_c   1.000
_cell.angle_alpha   90.00
_cell.angle_beta   90.00
_cell.angle_gamma   90.00
#
_symmetry.space_group_name_H-M   'P 1'
#
loop_
_entity.id
_entity.type
_entity.pdbx_description
1 polymer ?
#
loop_
_entity_poly.entity_id
_entity_poly.type
_entity_poly.pdbx_seq_one_letter_code
_entity_poly.pdbx_strand_id
1 'polypeptide(L)'
;YYGTHTRAAELLIGALLALAIPVSRQLAEIWAKIVATMGIVALGAYVYIATHAHTSDNWLYQGGLSAFSLISCLLIVSVLVPGPIRKLMSSRPMVAVGKITYSLYLFHWPVFVVLNQDRMGFDGVALSLVRIGVTFAFACLSAWLIENPIRFRKLLPKPKWAGVGMIGSMAVTLMVIAAVSPSAPAAL
;
A
#
# COMPACT_ATOMS: atom_id res chain seq x y z
N TYR A 1 13.13 5.34 16.92
CA TYR A 1 11.73 4.96 16.61
C TYR A 1 11.51 4.50 15.17
N TYR A 2 12.27 4.99 14.21
CA TYR A 2 12.16 4.59 12.81
C TYR A 2 13.47 3.96 12.32
N GLY A 3 13.98 2.96 13.04
CA GLY A 3 15.19 2.27 12.64
C GLY A 3 15.00 1.55 11.31
N THR A 4 15.90 1.78 10.36
CA THR A 4 15.89 1.12 9.04
C THR A 4 15.89 -0.41 9.17
N HIS A 5 16.49 -0.95 10.24
CA HIS A 5 16.58 -2.39 10.51
C HIS A 5 15.23 -3.04 10.86
N THR A 6 14.31 -2.32 11.52
CA THR A 6 12.98 -2.86 11.83
C THR A 6 12.14 -3.02 10.57
N ARG A 7 12.21 -2.05 9.65
CA ARG A 7 11.53 -2.13 8.36
C ARG A 7 12.21 -3.08 7.36
N ALA A 8 13.54 -3.25 7.48
CA ALA A 8 14.27 -4.22 6.68
C ALA A 8 13.80 -5.66 6.94
N ALA A 9 13.46 -6.01 8.18
CA ALA A 9 12.93 -7.33 8.51
C ALA A 9 11.62 -7.64 7.77
N GLU A 10 10.69 -6.68 7.68
CA GLU A 10 9.43 -6.84 6.96
C GLU A 10 9.64 -7.08 5.46
N LEU A 11 10.53 -6.31 4.84
CA LEU A 11 10.89 -6.47 3.43
C LEU A 11 11.58 -7.82 3.16
N LEU A 12 12.48 -8.24 4.06
CA LEU A 12 13.17 -9.52 3.94
C LEU A 12 12.21 -10.71 4.08
N ILE A 13 11.24 -10.65 4.99
CA ILE A 13 10.20 -11.68 5.12
C ILE A 13 9.41 -11.81 3.81
N GLY A 14 9.01 -10.70 3.20
CA GLY A 14 8.34 -10.70 1.90
C GLY A 14 9.20 -11.24 0.76
N ALA A 15 10.49 -10.87 0.73
CA ALA A 15 11.45 -11.38 -0.26
C ALA A 15 11.70 -12.88 -0.11
N LEU A 16 11.85 -13.37 1.12
CA LEU A 16 11.99 -14.81 1.41
C LEU A 16 10.73 -15.58 0.97
N LEU A 17 9.54 -15.03 1.22
CA LEU A 17 8.31 -15.63 0.72
C LEU A 17 8.33 -15.72 -0.81
N ALA A 18 8.74 -14.67 -1.51
CA ALA A 18 8.79 -14.66 -2.97
C ALA A 18 9.71 -15.76 -3.53
N LEU A 19 10.86 -16.01 -2.87
CA LEU A 19 11.77 -17.10 -3.22
C LEU A 19 11.18 -18.49 -2.86
N ALA A 20 10.37 -18.56 -1.81
CA ALA A 20 9.75 -19.79 -1.34
C ALA A 20 8.41 -20.11 -2.04
N ILE A 21 7.86 -19.20 -2.85
CA ILE A 21 6.56 -19.39 -3.51
C ILE A 21 6.43 -20.71 -4.28
N PRO A 22 7.41 -21.18 -5.08
CA PRO A 22 7.29 -22.46 -5.77
C PRO A 22 7.08 -23.63 -4.82
N VAL A 23 7.86 -23.69 -3.72
CA VAL A 23 7.78 -24.72 -2.69
C VAL A 23 6.50 -24.56 -1.86
N SER A 24 6.18 -23.33 -1.44
CA SER A 24 4.99 -23.06 -0.66
C SER A 24 3.70 -23.36 -1.43
N ARG A 25 3.69 -23.18 -2.74
CA ARG A 25 2.54 -23.53 -3.58
C ARG A 25 2.29 -25.02 -3.63
N GLN A 26 3.33 -25.84 -3.76
CA GLN A 26 3.21 -27.30 -3.72
C GLN A 26 2.69 -27.78 -2.37
N LEU A 27 3.27 -27.28 -1.28
CA LEU A 27 2.81 -27.59 0.08
C LEU A 27 1.36 -27.11 0.31
N ALA A 28 1.02 -25.94 -0.19
CA ALA A 28 -0.32 -25.40 -0.06
C ALA A 28 -1.37 -26.20 -0.85
N GLU A 29 -1.02 -26.81 -1.97
CA GLU A 29 -1.92 -27.73 -2.70
C GLU A 29 -2.20 -29.00 -1.90
N ILE A 30 -1.18 -29.58 -1.23
CA ILE A 30 -1.32 -30.78 -0.40
C ILE A 30 -2.19 -30.46 0.84
N TRP A 31 -1.96 -29.30 1.47
CA TRP A 31 -2.62 -28.89 2.72
C TRP A 31 -3.71 -27.82 2.49
N ALA A 32 -4.32 -27.80 1.31
CA ALA A 32 -5.20 -26.72 0.84
C ALA A 32 -6.29 -26.33 1.84
N LYS A 33 -6.94 -27.32 2.49
CA LYS A 33 -8.00 -27.04 3.48
C LYS A 33 -7.44 -26.32 4.72
N ILE A 34 -6.30 -26.75 5.22
CA ILE A 34 -5.66 -26.14 6.41
C ILE A 34 -5.21 -24.72 6.07
N VAL A 35 -4.52 -24.54 4.94
CA VAL A 35 -4.04 -23.24 4.48
C VAL A 35 -5.20 -22.27 4.24
N ALA A 36 -6.32 -22.73 3.65
CA ALA A 36 -7.51 -21.92 3.45
C ALA A 36 -8.15 -21.47 4.77
N THR A 37 -8.22 -22.37 5.77
CA THR A 37 -8.75 -22.05 7.11
C THR A 37 -7.83 -21.06 7.83
N MET A 38 -6.52 -21.31 7.81
CA MET A 38 -5.52 -20.40 8.40
C MET A 38 -5.57 -19.02 7.74
N GLY A 39 -5.85 -18.95 6.44
CA GLY A 39 -6.05 -17.69 5.73
C GLY A 39 -7.25 -16.88 6.26
N ILE A 40 -8.34 -17.53 6.63
CA ILE A 40 -9.51 -16.86 7.24
C ILE A 40 -9.13 -16.29 8.61
N VAL A 41 -8.46 -17.09 9.43
CA VAL A 41 -7.96 -16.65 10.75
C VAL A 41 -6.99 -15.48 10.60
N ALA A 42 -6.06 -15.58 9.64
CA ALA A 42 -5.11 -14.51 9.34
C ALA A 42 -5.80 -13.22 8.88
N LEU A 43 -6.85 -13.30 8.07
CA LEU A 43 -7.63 -12.13 7.67
C LEU A 43 -8.35 -11.51 8.87
N GLY A 44 -8.93 -12.31 9.74
CA GLY A 44 -9.55 -11.84 10.99
C GLY A 44 -8.54 -11.15 11.90
N ALA A 45 -7.37 -11.74 12.10
CA ALA A 45 -6.27 -11.16 12.87
C ALA A 45 -5.77 -9.85 12.25
N TYR A 46 -5.64 -9.81 10.91
CA TYR A 46 -5.25 -8.60 10.18
C TYR A 46 -6.24 -7.46 10.43
N VAL A 47 -7.54 -7.71 10.27
CA VAL A 47 -8.59 -6.72 10.50
C VAL A 47 -8.62 -6.29 11.97
N TYR A 48 -8.49 -7.23 12.90
CA TYR A 48 -8.44 -6.92 14.33
C TYR A 48 -7.27 -6.00 14.67
N ILE A 49 -6.06 -6.31 14.22
CA ILE A 49 -4.87 -5.48 14.44
C ILE A 49 -5.06 -4.11 13.78
N ALA A 50 -5.53 -4.06 12.54
CA ALA A 50 -5.73 -2.80 11.81
C ALA A 50 -6.73 -1.85 12.48
N THR A 51 -7.70 -2.39 13.22
CA THR A 51 -8.75 -1.59 13.90
C THR A 51 -8.40 -1.22 15.34
N HIS A 52 -7.51 -1.97 16.00
CA HIS A 52 -7.21 -1.79 17.43
C HIS A 52 -5.78 -1.33 17.71
N ALA A 53 -4.84 -1.53 16.78
CA ALA A 53 -3.46 -1.09 16.98
C ALA A 53 -3.32 0.42 16.75
N HIS A 54 -2.68 1.10 17.69
CA HIS A 54 -2.34 2.51 17.57
C HIS A 54 -0.84 2.66 17.33
N THR A 55 -0.45 3.65 16.56
CA THR A 55 0.97 3.95 16.26
C THR A 55 1.81 4.27 17.50
N SER A 56 1.16 4.58 18.63
CA SER A 56 1.79 4.80 19.94
C SER A 56 2.10 3.52 20.70
N ASP A 57 1.60 2.37 20.25
CA ASP A 57 1.74 1.11 20.99
C ASP A 57 3.15 0.54 20.86
N ASN A 58 3.84 0.42 21.99
CA ASN A 58 5.23 -0.08 22.03
C ASN A 58 5.37 -1.54 21.51
N TRP A 59 4.35 -2.37 21.69
CA TRP A 59 4.38 -3.77 21.25
C TRP A 59 4.52 -3.90 19.73
N LEU A 60 4.00 -2.94 18.95
CA LEU A 60 4.16 -2.92 17.50
C LEU A 60 5.65 -2.97 17.10
N TYR A 61 6.47 -2.18 17.79
CA TYR A 61 7.89 -2.03 17.48
C TYR A 61 8.76 -3.12 18.14
N GLN A 62 8.22 -3.84 19.11
CA GLN A 62 8.89 -4.96 19.79
C GLN A 62 8.65 -6.32 19.11
N GLY A 63 8.25 -6.33 17.85
CA GLY A 63 8.01 -7.55 17.07
C GLY A 63 6.60 -7.63 16.45
N GLY A 64 5.67 -6.74 16.84
CA GLY A 64 4.33 -6.69 16.29
C GLY A 64 4.31 -6.49 14.77
N LEU A 65 5.18 -5.64 14.24
CA LEU A 65 5.34 -5.42 12.80
C LEU A 65 5.83 -6.67 12.07
N SER A 66 6.77 -7.42 12.67
CA SER A 66 7.24 -8.69 12.10
C SER A 66 6.14 -9.76 12.13
N ALA A 67 5.36 -9.83 13.21
CA ALA A 67 4.19 -10.71 13.29
C ALA A 67 3.14 -10.35 12.23
N PHE A 68 2.90 -9.06 12.02
CA PHE A 68 2.02 -8.57 10.97
C PHE A 68 2.50 -8.98 9.56
N SER A 69 3.81 -8.93 9.31
CA SER A 69 4.39 -9.40 8.05
C SER A 69 4.20 -10.89 7.85
N LEU A 70 4.32 -11.71 8.90
CA LEU A 70 4.06 -13.15 8.83
C LEU A 70 2.58 -13.45 8.55
N ILE A 71 1.66 -12.73 9.19
CA ILE A 71 0.21 -12.83 8.90
C ILE A 71 -0.05 -12.47 7.43
N SER A 72 0.59 -11.42 6.92
CA SER A 72 0.48 -11.02 5.51
C SER A 72 1.01 -12.10 4.56
N CYS A 73 2.13 -12.74 4.89
CA CYS A 73 2.67 -13.87 4.14
C CYS A 73 1.69 -15.05 4.11
N LEU A 74 1.08 -15.37 5.23
CA LEU A 74 0.06 -16.43 5.32
C LEU A 74 -1.16 -16.11 4.46
N LEU A 75 -1.62 -14.87 4.45
CA LEU A 75 -2.69 -14.41 3.56
C LEU A 75 -2.31 -14.58 2.08
N ILE A 76 -1.09 -14.20 1.69
CA ILE A 76 -0.60 -14.37 0.31
C ILE A 76 -0.61 -15.84 -0.08
N VAL A 77 -0.09 -16.74 0.78
CA VAL A 77 -0.08 -18.18 0.51
C VAL A 77 -1.52 -18.73 0.41
N SER A 78 -2.44 -18.25 1.25
CA SER A 78 -3.84 -18.68 1.22
C SER A 78 -4.57 -18.30 -0.07
N VAL A 79 -4.14 -17.25 -0.76
CA VAL A 79 -4.69 -16.88 -2.08
C VAL A 79 -4.22 -17.84 -3.18
N LEU A 80 -3.11 -18.54 -3.00
CA LEU A 80 -2.60 -19.50 -3.99
C LEU A 80 -3.40 -20.80 -4.04
N VAL A 81 -4.12 -21.15 -2.97
CA VAL A 81 -4.97 -22.36 -2.89
C VAL A 81 -6.43 -22.04 -3.16
N PRO A 82 -7.21 -23.02 -3.66
CA PRO A 82 -8.66 -22.87 -3.78
C PRO A 82 -9.31 -22.67 -2.40
N GLY A 83 -10.04 -21.57 -2.22
CA GLY A 83 -10.68 -21.26 -0.95
C GLY A 83 -11.43 -19.92 -0.95
N PRO A 84 -12.08 -19.58 0.16
CA PRO A 84 -12.88 -18.35 0.27
C PRO A 84 -12.03 -17.09 0.15
N ILE A 85 -10.82 -17.08 0.70
CA ILE A 85 -9.88 -15.94 0.60
C ILE A 85 -9.50 -15.69 -0.86
N ARG A 86 -9.15 -16.75 -1.61
CA ARG A 86 -8.88 -16.64 -3.04
C ARG A 86 -10.08 -16.07 -3.79
N LYS A 87 -11.30 -16.57 -3.52
CA LYS A 87 -12.52 -16.08 -4.17
C LYS A 87 -12.76 -14.61 -3.88
N LEU A 88 -12.55 -14.18 -2.62
CA LEU A 88 -12.68 -12.77 -2.20
C LEU A 88 -11.64 -11.89 -2.91
N MET A 89 -10.37 -12.25 -2.83
CA MET A 89 -9.26 -11.45 -3.37
C MET A 89 -9.22 -11.45 -4.91
N SER A 90 -9.74 -12.49 -5.56
CA SER A 90 -9.86 -12.56 -7.04
C SER A 90 -11.14 -11.90 -7.58
N SER A 91 -11.96 -11.32 -6.70
CA SER A 91 -13.16 -10.59 -7.13
C SER A 91 -12.78 -9.35 -7.95
N ARG A 92 -13.63 -8.99 -8.92
CA ARG A 92 -13.37 -7.83 -9.79
C ARG A 92 -13.06 -6.53 -9.04
N PRO A 93 -13.80 -6.15 -7.98
CA PRO A 93 -13.50 -4.93 -7.24
C PRO A 93 -12.15 -5.01 -6.51
N MET A 94 -11.82 -6.15 -5.86
CA MET A 94 -10.53 -6.32 -5.18
C MET A 94 -9.35 -6.23 -6.14
N VAL A 95 -9.45 -6.88 -7.30
CA VAL A 95 -8.43 -6.79 -8.34
C VAL A 95 -8.31 -5.37 -8.90
N ALA A 96 -9.43 -4.65 -9.07
CA ALA A 96 -9.41 -3.26 -9.52
C ALA A 96 -8.68 -2.35 -8.52
N VAL A 97 -9.01 -2.46 -7.22
CA VAL A 97 -8.30 -1.73 -6.14
C VAL A 97 -6.82 -2.10 -6.12
N GLY A 98 -6.50 -3.40 -6.19
CA GLY A 98 -5.11 -3.87 -6.21
C GLY A 98 -4.28 -3.26 -7.35
N LYS A 99 -4.87 -3.03 -8.53
CA LYS A 99 -4.18 -2.41 -9.66
C LYS A 99 -3.80 -0.94 -9.42
N ILE A 100 -4.55 -0.22 -8.60
CA ILE A 100 -4.32 1.20 -8.29
C ILE A 100 -3.72 1.42 -6.90
N THR A 101 -3.40 0.35 -6.15
CA THR A 101 -2.89 0.43 -4.77
C THR A 101 -1.64 1.29 -4.66
N TYR A 102 -0.74 1.22 -5.62
CA TYR A 102 0.46 2.05 -5.64
C TYR A 102 0.12 3.54 -5.74
N SER A 103 -0.78 3.89 -6.66
CA SER A 103 -1.24 5.28 -6.80
C SER A 103 -2.01 5.74 -5.55
N LEU A 104 -2.83 4.87 -4.93
CA LEU A 104 -3.48 5.17 -3.65
C LEU A 104 -2.47 5.49 -2.56
N TYR A 105 -1.42 4.67 -2.44
CA TYR A 105 -0.33 4.88 -1.49
C TYR A 105 0.40 6.20 -1.76
N LEU A 106 0.64 6.56 -3.01
CA LEU A 106 1.34 7.79 -3.37
C LEU A 106 0.52 9.03 -3.02
N PHE A 107 -0.78 9.03 -3.31
CA PHE A 107 -1.63 10.23 -3.16
C PHE A 107 -2.27 10.38 -1.78
N HIS A 108 -2.40 9.32 -0.96
CA HIS A 108 -3.10 9.44 0.32
C HIS A 108 -2.46 10.47 1.24
N TRP A 109 -1.14 10.45 1.40
CA TRP A 109 -0.45 11.36 2.32
C TRP A 109 -0.55 12.83 1.90
N PRO A 110 -0.23 13.25 0.65
CA PRO A 110 -0.44 14.62 0.20
C PRO A 110 -1.89 15.09 0.38
N VAL A 111 -2.87 14.26 0.05
CA VAL A 111 -4.29 14.59 0.20
C VAL A 111 -4.64 14.84 1.67
N PHE A 112 -4.16 13.99 2.59
CA PHE A 112 -4.42 14.14 4.02
C PHE A 112 -3.78 15.40 4.60
N VAL A 113 -2.61 15.80 4.10
CA VAL A 113 -1.93 17.03 4.52
C VAL A 113 -2.66 18.28 4.00
N VAL A 114 -3.08 18.26 2.73
CA VAL A 114 -3.75 19.41 2.10
C VAL A 114 -5.18 19.59 2.62
N LEU A 115 -5.93 18.49 2.73
CA LEU A 115 -7.31 18.50 3.24
C LEU A 115 -7.31 18.29 4.76
N ASN A 116 -6.68 19.19 5.50
CA ASN A 116 -6.71 19.16 6.96
C ASN A 116 -7.98 19.83 7.51
N GLN A 117 -8.24 19.63 8.82
CA GLN A 117 -9.41 20.16 9.50
C GLN A 117 -9.46 21.69 9.43
N ASP A 118 -8.32 22.34 9.60
CA ASP A 118 -8.22 23.82 9.63
C ASP A 118 -8.62 24.47 8.29
N ARG A 119 -8.36 23.78 7.18
CA ARG A 119 -8.69 24.26 5.83
C ARG A 119 -10.11 23.95 5.42
N MET A 120 -10.62 22.79 5.83
CA MET A 120 -11.93 22.30 5.38
C MET A 120 -13.07 22.82 6.27
N GLY A 121 -12.78 23.25 7.51
CA GLY A 121 -13.79 23.79 8.42
C GLY A 121 -14.76 22.72 8.99
N PHE A 122 -14.52 21.44 8.72
CA PHE A 122 -15.27 20.31 9.27
C PHE A 122 -14.32 19.14 9.59
N ASP A 123 -14.77 18.25 10.46
CA ASP A 123 -13.97 17.15 11.00
C ASP A 123 -14.70 15.80 10.94
N GLY A 124 -14.12 14.80 11.61
CA GLY A 124 -14.71 13.50 11.81
C GLY A 124 -14.88 12.67 10.54
N VAL A 125 -16.02 11.98 10.47
CA VAL A 125 -16.29 11.02 9.39
C VAL A 125 -16.43 11.72 8.03
N ALA A 126 -17.03 12.92 7.99
CA ALA A 126 -17.20 13.67 6.75
C ALA A 126 -15.86 14.04 6.10
N LEU A 127 -14.91 14.53 6.89
CA LEU A 127 -13.56 14.83 6.42
C LEU A 127 -12.84 13.57 5.92
N SER A 128 -12.97 12.46 6.65
CA SER A 128 -12.37 11.18 6.26
C SER A 128 -12.91 10.67 4.93
N LEU A 129 -14.22 10.76 4.70
CA LEU A 129 -14.86 10.36 3.44
C LEU A 129 -14.38 11.23 2.27
N VAL A 130 -14.26 12.54 2.47
CA VAL A 130 -13.73 13.46 1.44
C VAL A 130 -12.29 13.11 1.11
N ARG A 131 -11.43 12.92 2.12
CA ARG A 131 -10.03 12.51 1.92
C ARG A 131 -9.92 11.21 1.14
N ILE A 132 -10.69 10.19 1.51
CA ILE A 132 -10.71 8.89 0.83
C ILE A 132 -11.19 9.07 -0.62
N GLY A 133 -12.29 9.79 -0.83
CA GLY A 133 -12.85 10.03 -2.17
C GLY A 133 -11.87 10.77 -3.10
N VAL A 134 -11.25 11.83 -2.60
CA VAL A 134 -10.25 12.60 -3.36
C VAL A 134 -9.01 11.76 -3.65
N THR A 135 -8.50 11.00 -2.67
CA THR A 135 -7.37 10.09 -2.88
C THR A 135 -7.69 9.05 -3.96
N PHE A 136 -8.89 8.48 -3.91
CA PHE A 136 -9.33 7.50 -4.90
C PHE A 136 -9.45 8.11 -6.30
N ALA A 137 -9.99 9.33 -6.42
CA ALA A 137 -10.09 10.05 -7.67
C ALA A 137 -8.70 10.33 -8.29
N PHE A 138 -7.76 10.83 -7.50
CA PHE A 138 -6.37 11.06 -7.94
C PHE A 138 -5.67 9.76 -8.32
N ALA A 139 -5.85 8.69 -7.55
CA ALA A 139 -5.27 7.39 -7.84
C ALA A 139 -5.81 6.82 -9.17
N CYS A 140 -7.11 6.87 -9.40
CA CYS A 140 -7.72 6.42 -10.65
C CYS A 140 -7.24 7.26 -11.84
N LEU A 141 -7.20 8.59 -11.68
CA LEU A 141 -6.73 9.49 -12.72
C LEU A 141 -5.28 9.25 -13.08
N SER A 142 -4.40 9.10 -12.07
CA SER A 142 -2.98 8.76 -12.25
C SER A 142 -2.80 7.39 -12.93
N ALA A 143 -3.54 6.39 -12.48
CA ALA A 143 -3.48 5.05 -13.08
C ALA A 143 -3.90 5.08 -14.56
N TRP A 144 -4.92 5.86 -14.91
CA TRP A 144 -5.43 5.95 -16.28
C TRP A 144 -4.54 6.80 -17.19
N LEU A 145 -4.09 7.98 -16.73
CA LEU A 145 -3.32 8.93 -17.54
C LEU A 145 -1.84 8.63 -17.62
N ILE A 146 -1.25 8.08 -16.55
CA ILE A 146 0.20 7.97 -16.40
C ILE A 146 0.63 6.51 -16.34
N GLU A 147 0.10 5.76 -15.33
CA GLU A 147 0.60 4.42 -15.04
C GLU A 147 0.31 3.42 -16.18
N ASN A 148 -0.95 3.35 -16.64
CA ASN A 148 -1.32 2.41 -17.69
C ASN A 148 -0.65 2.72 -19.04
N PRO A 149 -0.59 3.97 -19.53
CA PRO A 149 0.11 4.27 -20.78
C PRO A 149 1.61 3.99 -20.72
N ILE A 150 2.26 4.22 -19.57
CA ILE A 150 3.69 3.90 -19.38
C ILE A 150 3.91 2.39 -19.28
N ARG A 151 3.11 1.71 -18.44
CA ARG A 151 3.20 0.27 -18.19
C ARG A 151 2.97 -0.56 -19.46
N PHE A 152 2.03 -0.15 -20.29
CA PHE A 152 1.77 -0.80 -21.57
C PHE A 152 2.59 -0.24 -22.74
N ARG A 153 3.63 0.54 -22.46
CA ARG A 153 4.55 1.16 -23.43
C ARG A 153 3.86 1.99 -24.53
N LYS A 154 2.67 2.51 -24.25
CA LYS A 154 1.93 3.35 -25.21
C LYS A 154 2.53 4.75 -25.35
N LEU A 155 3.00 5.35 -24.26
CA LEU A 155 3.60 6.70 -24.23
C LEU A 155 5.12 6.71 -24.37
N LEU A 156 5.81 5.65 -23.91
CA LEU A 156 7.27 5.59 -23.89
C LEU A 156 7.77 4.39 -24.70
N PRO A 157 7.62 4.39 -26.03
CA PRO A 157 8.04 3.26 -26.88
C PRO A 157 9.56 3.13 -26.96
N LYS A 158 10.33 4.17 -26.63
CA LYS A 158 11.80 4.19 -26.71
C LYS A 158 12.41 4.47 -25.32
N PRO A 159 13.51 3.79 -24.94
CA PRO A 159 14.11 3.93 -23.61
C PRO A 159 14.60 5.35 -23.29
N LYS A 160 14.93 6.15 -24.30
CA LYS A 160 15.34 7.56 -24.12
C LYS A 160 14.25 8.46 -23.54
N TRP A 161 12.97 8.14 -23.70
CA TRP A 161 11.87 8.88 -23.13
C TRP A 161 11.58 8.51 -21.67
N ALA A 162 12.06 7.36 -21.20
CA ALA A 162 11.95 6.98 -19.80
C ALA A 162 12.70 7.96 -18.88
N GLY A 163 13.86 8.45 -19.32
CA GLY A 163 14.62 9.47 -18.61
C GLY A 163 13.85 10.79 -18.46
N VAL A 164 13.16 11.23 -19.53
CA VAL A 164 12.34 12.45 -19.51
C VAL A 164 11.17 12.31 -18.52
N GLY A 165 10.51 11.14 -18.49
CA GLY A 165 9.44 10.85 -17.53
C GLY A 165 9.94 10.86 -16.08
N MET A 166 11.13 10.32 -15.81
CA MET A 166 11.73 10.29 -14.49
C MET A 166 12.12 11.71 -14.02
N ILE A 167 12.70 12.53 -14.88
CA ILE A 167 13.05 13.92 -14.58
C ILE A 167 11.79 14.74 -14.34
N GLY A 168 10.75 14.55 -15.15
CA GLY A 168 9.44 15.22 -14.99
C GLY A 168 8.76 14.88 -13.66
N SER A 169 8.76 13.59 -13.27
CA SER A 169 8.20 13.18 -11.99
C SER A 169 8.97 13.75 -10.79
N MET A 170 10.29 13.79 -10.87
CA MET A 170 11.13 14.38 -9.83
C MET A 170 10.90 15.89 -9.70
N ALA A 171 10.78 16.60 -10.82
CA ALA A 171 10.47 18.03 -10.82
C ALA A 171 9.10 18.33 -10.18
N VAL A 172 8.08 17.56 -10.50
CA VAL A 172 6.75 17.68 -9.88
C VAL A 172 6.81 17.41 -8.38
N THR A 173 7.53 16.38 -7.95
CA THR A 173 7.70 16.07 -6.53
C THR A 173 8.38 17.20 -5.78
N LEU A 174 9.46 17.76 -6.34
CA LEU A 174 10.17 18.91 -5.76
C LEU A 174 9.27 20.16 -5.70
N MET A 175 8.48 20.41 -6.73
CA MET A 175 7.54 21.52 -6.76
C MET A 175 6.45 21.38 -5.68
N VAL A 176 5.93 20.18 -5.48
CA VAL A 176 4.95 19.90 -4.42
C VAL A 176 5.58 20.08 -3.03
N ILE A 177 6.80 19.59 -2.84
CA ILE A 177 7.54 19.77 -1.58
C ILE A 177 7.75 21.26 -1.31
N ALA A 178 8.21 22.02 -2.29
CA ALA A 178 8.43 23.47 -2.15
C ALA A 178 7.14 24.24 -1.84
N ALA A 179 6.01 23.84 -2.44
CA ALA A 179 4.71 24.46 -2.20
C ALA A 179 4.10 24.13 -0.84
N VAL A 180 4.47 22.98 -0.25
CA VAL A 180 3.96 22.50 1.05
C VAL A 180 4.90 22.85 2.19
N SER A 181 6.19 23.13 1.92
CA SER A 181 7.15 23.54 2.94
C SER A 181 6.75 24.89 3.54
N PRO A 182 6.52 25.00 4.86
CA PRO A 182 6.32 26.30 5.50
C PRO A 182 7.56 27.15 5.27
N SER A 183 7.37 28.40 4.83
CA SER A 183 8.44 29.39 4.78
C SER A 183 9.09 29.45 6.17
N ALA A 184 10.39 29.20 6.24
CA ALA A 184 11.13 29.33 7.49
C ALA A 184 10.87 30.73 8.06
N PRO A 185 10.54 30.88 9.37
CA PRO A 185 10.43 32.19 9.98
C PRO A 185 11.77 32.90 9.79
N ALA A 186 11.72 34.14 9.26
CA ALA A 186 12.89 34.97 9.13
C ALA A 186 13.55 35.08 10.52
N ALA A 187 14.78 34.60 10.62
CA ALA A 187 15.58 34.77 11.83
C ALA A 187 15.78 36.29 12.05
N LEU A 188 15.18 36.80 13.14
CA LEU A 188 15.47 38.11 13.70
C LEU A 188 16.74 38.06 14.52
#